data_217b80bca25c7ec01a7a799204d4e557
#
_entry.id   217b80bca25c7ec01a7a799204d4e557
#
_cell.length_a   1.000
_cell.length_b   1.000
_cell.length_c   1.000
_cell.angle_alpha   90.00
_cell.angle_beta   90.00
_cell.angle_gamma   90.00
#
_symmetry.space_group_name_H-M   'P 1'
#
loop_
_entity.id
_entity.type
_entity.pdbx_description
1 polymer ?
#
loop_
_entity_poly.entity_id
_entity_poly.type
_entity_poly.pdbx_seq_one_letter_code
_entity_poly.pdbx_strand_id
1 'polypeptide(L)'
;MAADGASLTENPGIGAAKAARFVAMKELAQRHMLVGIKAKDILTSSAATRDYLRAKFRDCQSEIFSCLFLNNQHHVVKLEELFRGTIDGAAVYPREVVKRCLHHNAAAVILAHNHPSGVAEPSQADIAITNKLRLALQTIDVRVLDHLVIGNSMVVSFAERGLL
;
A
#
# COMPACT_ATOMS: atom_id res chain seq x y z
N MET A 1 7.56 -12.35 11.87
CA MET A 1 8.11 -13.27 10.85
C MET A 1 7.11 -13.35 9.72
N ALA A 2 7.52 -13.03 8.50
CA ALA A 2 6.67 -13.26 7.33
C ALA A 2 6.47 -14.78 7.20
N ALA A 3 5.22 -15.24 7.28
CA ALA A 3 4.90 -16.64 7.04
C ALA A 3 4.98 -16.91 5.52
N ASP A 4 6.22 -17.03 5.02
CA ASP A 4 6.44 -17.63 3.72
C ASP A 4 6.31 -19.17 3.83
N GLY A 5 6.20 -19.85 2.70
CA GLY A 5 6.03 -21.30 2.69
C GLY A 5 7.16 -22.03 3.41
N ALA A 6 8.38 -21.48 3.43
CA ALA A 6 9.56 -22.07 4.07
C ALA A 6 9.46 -21.99 5.59
N SER A 7 9.16 -20.80 6.15
CA SER A 7 9.03 -20.62 7.61
C SER A 7 7.86 -21.41 8.21
N LEU A 8 6.80 -21.66 7.43
CA LEU A 8 5.69 -22.52 7.88
C LEU A 8 6.11 -23.98 8.03
N THR A 9 6.99 -24.49 7.17
CA THR A 9 7.45 -25.89 7.23
C THR A 9 8.39 -26.20 8.40
N GLU A 10 8.93 -25.18 9.07
CA GLU A 10 9.73 -25.32 10.29
C GLU A 10 8.88 -25.74 11.51
N ASN A 11 7.53 -25.60 11.42
CA ASN A 11 6.65 -25.97 12.51
C ASN A 11 6.30 -27.48 12.46
N PRO A 12 6.37 -28.20 13.60
CA PRO A 12 6.00 -29.63 13.67
C PRO A 12 4.59 -29.86 13.12
N GLY A 13 4.45 -30.83 12.23
CA GLY A 13 3.17 -31.22 11.64
C GLY A 13 2.72 -30.37 10.44
N ILE A 14 3.50 -29.37 10.02
CA ILE A 14 3.27 -28.60 8.80
C ILE A 14 4.27 -28.99 7.73
N GLY A 15 3.87 -29.95 6.88
CA GLY A 15 4.64 -30.27 5.67
C GLY A 15 4.33 -29.32 4.51
N ALA A 16 5.07 -29.44 3.41
CA ALA A 16 4.98 -28.57 2.22
C ALA A 16 3.54 -28.41 1.70
N ALA A 17 2.74 -29.47 1.68
CA ALA A 17 1.34 -29.40 1.23
C ALA A 17 0.45 -28.52 2.13
N LYS A 18 0.62 -28.58 3.45
CA LYS A 18 -0.13 -27.72 4.38
C LYS A 18 0.37 -26.27 4.27
N ALA A 19 1.68 -26.05 4.21
CA ALA A 19 2.27 -24.73 4.04
C ALA A 19 1.74 -24.05 2.76
N ALA A 20 1.72 -24.76 1.62
CA ALA A 20 1.19 -24.26 0.37
C ALA A 20 -0.30 -23.85 0.48
N ARG A 21 -1.11 -24.62 1.21
CA ARG A 21 -2.53 -24.28 1.44
C ARG A 21 -2.67 -23.00 2.28
N PHE A 22 -1.87 -22.79 3.31
CA PHE A 22 -1.91 -21.56 4.10
C PHE A 22 -1.52 -20.33 3.28
N VAL A 23 -0.46 -20.44 2.46
CA VAL A 23 -0.03 -19.36 1.56
C VAL A 23 -1.13 -19.06 0.54
N ALA A 24 -1.75 -20.08 -0.06
CA ALA A 24 -2.84 -19.91 -1.01
C ALA A 24 -4.08 -19.27 -0.36
N MET A 25 -4.46 -19.68 0.86
CA MET A 25 -5.57 -19.07 1.59
C MET A 25 -5.33 -17.59 1.88
N LYS A 26 -4.12 -17.21 2.30
CA LYS A 26 -3.74 -15.81 2.53
C LYS A 26 -3.90 -15.00 1.24
N GLU A 27 -3.38 -15.49 0.13
CA GLU A 27 -3.46 -14.84 -1.18
C GLU A 27 -4.90 -14.69 -1.66
N LEU A 28 -5.72 -15.74 -1.52
CA LEU A 28 -7.15 -15.71 -1.88
C LEU A 28 -7.92 -14.68 -1.05
N ALA A 29 -7.66 -14.61 0.26
CA ALA A 29 -8.27 -13.61 1.13
C ALA A 29 -7.91 -12.17 0.70
N GLN A 30 -6.63 -11.92 0.39
CA GLN A 30 -6.18 -10.61 -0.10
C GLN A 30 -6.82 -10.24 -1.45
N ARG A 31 -6.90 -11.19 -2.39
CA ARG A 31 -7.60 -10.96 -3.66
C ARG A 31 -9.08 -10.67 -3.48
N HIS A 32 -9.75 -11.39 -2.59
CA HIS A 32 -11.15 -11.14 -2.27
C HIS A 32 -11.37 -9.73 -1.73
N MET A 33 -10.55 -9.28 -0.78
CA MET A 33 -10.60 -7.92 -0.26
C MET A 33 -10.36 -6.87 -1.36
N LEU A 34 -9.40 -7.11 -2.25
CA LEU A 34 -9.11 -6.20 -3.36
C LEU A 34 -10.29 -6.07 -4.34
N VAL A 35 -10.97 -7.18 -4.65
CA VAL A 35 -12.18 -7.15 -5.49
C VAL A 35 -13.26 -6.28 -4.85
N GLY A 36 -13.46 -6.41 -3.53
CA GLY A 36 -14.42 -5.60 -2.79
C GLY A 36 -14.12 -4.10 -2.82
N ILE A 37 -12.84 -3.72 -2.83
CA ILE A 37 -12.40 -2.32 -2.93
C ILE A 37 -12.57 -1.80 -4.35
N LYS A 38 -12.22 -2.60 -5.36
CA LYS A 38 -12.34 -2.20 -6.78
C LYS A 38 -13.77 -1.94 -7.22
N ALA A 39 -14.74 -2.60 -6.59
CA ALA A 39 -16.15 -2.47 -6.92
C ALA A 39 -16.82 -1.23 -6.32
N LYS A 40 -16.13 -0.45 -5.49
CA LYS A 40 -16.69 0.68 -4.74
C LYS A 40 -15.82 1.92 -4.90
N ASP A 41 -16.45 3.09 -4.72
CA ASP A 41 -15.72 4.34 -4.52
C ASP A 41 -14.86 4.23 -3.25
N ILE A 42 -13.55 4.47 -3.39
CA ILE A 42 -12.57 4.31 -2.30
C ILE A 42 -12.83 5.29 -1.16
N LEU A 43 -13.43 6.44 -1.44
CA LEU A 43 -13.75 7.45 -0.43
C LEU A 43 -14.87 6.96 0.49
N THR A 44 -15.85 6.21 -0.05
CA THR A 44 -16.93 5.60 0.72
C THR A 44 -16.52 4.29 1.41
N SER A 45 -15.39 3.71 0.99
CA SER A 45 -14.85 2.44 1.52
C SER A 45 -13.47 2.58 2.16
N SER A 46 -13.17 3.74 2.74
CA SER A 46 -11.85 4.04 3.35
C SER A 46 -11.41 3.00 4.39
N ALA A 47 -12.33 2.51 5.23
CA ALA A 47 -12.04 1.47 6.21
C ALA A 47 -11.61 0.15 5.53
N ALA A 48 -12.33 -0.31 4.51
CA ALA A 48 -11.99 -1.52 3.77
C ALA A 48 -10.63 -1.41 3.07
N THR A 49 -10.30 -0.21 2.54
CA THR A 49 -9.00 0.08 1.94
C THR A 49 -7.86 -0.03 2.97
N ARG A 50 -8.05 0.54 4.15
CA ARG A 50 -7.08 0.43 5.25
C ARG A 50 -6.89 -1.02 5.71
N ASP A 51 -7.97 -1.76 5.87
CA ASP A 51 -7.94 -3.17 6.26
C ASP A 51 -7.21 -4.02 5.22
N TYR A 52 -7.46 -3.78 3.93
CA TYR A 52 -6.77 -4.44 2.85
C TYR A 52 -5.26 -4.13 2.86
N LEU A 53 -4.87 -2.85 2.94
CA LEU A 53 -3.47 -2.45 2.96
C LEU A 53 -2.75 -3.00 4.19
N ARG A 54 -3.41 -2.96 5.36
CA ARG A 54 -2.87 -3.56 6.59
C ARG A 54 -2.64 -5.06 6.45
N ALA A 55 -3.60 -5.80 5.86
CA ALA A 55 -3.45 -7.23 5.60
C ALA A 55 -2.33 -7.52 4.57
N LYS A 56 -2.17 -6.65 3.57
CA LYS A 56 -1.15 -6.78 2.54
C LYS A 56 0.26 -6.56 3.08
N PHE A 57 0.45 -5.54 3.92
CA PHE A 57 1.77 -5.13 4.40
C PHE A 57 2.17 -5.74 5.74
N ARG A 58 1.28 -6.47 6.42
CA ARG A 58 1.45 -6.99 7.77
C ARG A 58 2.76 -7.72 8.02
N ASP A 59 3.22 -8.50 7.04
CA ASP A 59 4.39 -9.37 7.19
C ASP A 59 5.61 -8.84 6.41
N CYS A 60 5.56 -7.60 5.92
CA CYS A 60 6.65 -7.01 5.15
C CYS A 60 7.79 -6.60 6.08
N GLN A 61 8.98 -7.19 5.90
CA GLN A 61 10.18 -6.88 6.68
C GLN A 61 10.92 -5.65 6.15
N SER A 62 10.65 -5.23 4.92
CA SER A 62 11.21 -4.02 4.32
C SER A 62 10.12 -2.98 4.12
N GLU A 63 10.49 -1.72 4.08
CA GLU A 63 9.59 -0.66 3.69
C GLU A 63 9.21 -0.81 2.22
N ILE A 64 7.91 -0.76 1.93
CA ILE A 64 7.36 -0.84 0.58
C ILE A 64 6.50 0.39 0.37
N PHE A 65 6.85 1.17 -0.65
CA PHE A 65 6.04 2.29 -1.09
C PHE A 65 5.16 1.85 -2.26
N SER A 66 3.86 2.03 -2.11
CA SER A 66 2.84 1.59 -3.08
C SER A 66 1.94 2.75 -3.47
N CYS A 67 1.30 2.60 -4.62
CA CYS A 67 0.34 3.56 -5.13
C CYS A 67 -0.94 2.85 -5.58
N LEU A 68 -2.08 3.33 -5.09
CA LEU A 68 -3.40 2.98 -5.62
C LEU A 68 -3.76 4.02 -6.68
N PHE A 69 -3.90 3.57 -7.91
CA PHE A 69 -4.31 4.39 -9.06
C PHE A 69 -5.83 4.35 -9.19
N LEU A 70 -6.45 5.52 -9.32
CA LEU A 70 -7.90 5.67 -9.30
C LEU A 70 -8.39 6.35 -10.59
N ASN A 71 -9.57 5.96 -11.04
CA ASN A 71 -10.26 6.67 -12.11
C ASN A 71 -11.02 7.91 -11.58
N ASN A 72 -11.73 8.63 -12.46
CA ASN A 72 -12.51 9.82 -12.09
C ASN A 72 -13.64 9.56 -11.09
N GLN A 73 -14.11 8.31 -10.98
CA GLN A 73 -15.14 7.87 -10.02
C GLN A 73 -14.51 7.36 -8.71
N HIS A 74 -13.20 7.56 -8.52
CA HIS A 74 -12.41 7.06 -7.38
C HIS A 74 -12.44 5.53 -7.22
N HIS A 75 -12.71 4.79 -8.28
CA HIS A 75 -12.57 3.34 -8.27
C HIS A 75 -11.11 2.94 -8.47
N VAL A 76 -10.65 1.91 -7.75
CA VAL A 76 -9.28 1.41 -7.88
C VAL A 76 -9.08 0.72 -9.22
N VAL A 77 -8.28 1.32 -10.08
CA VAL A 77 -7.81 0.74 -11.35
C VAL A 77 -6.72 -0.29 -11.05
N LYS A 78 -5.72 0.11 -10.26
CA LYS A 78 -4.56 -0.73 -9.92
C LYS A 78 -3.98 -0.34 -8.58
N LEU A 79 -3.45 -1.34 -7.86
CA LEU A 79 -2.47 -1.15 -6.79
C LEU A 79 -1.13 -1.68 -7.28
N GLU A 80 -0.07 -0.88 -7.15
CA GLU A 80 1.30 -1.29 -7.45
C GLU A 80 2.26 -0.95 -6.32
N GLU A 81 3.18 -1.89 -6.06
CA GLU A 81 4.38 -1.64 -5.27
C GLU A 81 5.40 -0.97 -6.19
N LEU A 82 5.74 0.28 -5.92
CA LEU A 82 6.60 1.08 -6.79
C LEU A 82 8.05 1.07 -6.34
N PHE A 83 8.28 1.11 -5.03
CA PHE A 83 9.61 1.13 -4.46
C PHE A 83 9.67 0.21 -3.26
N ARG A 84 10.84 -0.40 -3.09
CA ARG A 84 11.17 -1.22 -1.93
C ARG A 84 12.46 -0.70 -1.34
N GLY A 85 12.41 -0.33 -0.07
CA GLY A 85 13.55 0.16 0.68
C GLY A 85 14.35 -0.93 1.35
N THR A 86 15.51 -0.55 1.85
CA THR A 86 16.27 -1.27 2.85
C THR A 86 15.75 -0.91 4.25
N ILE A 87 16.49 -1.26 5.30
CA ILE A 87 16.14 -0.97 6.70
C ILE A 87 15.96 0.55 6.96
N ASP A 88 16.62 1.41 6.17
CA ASP A 88 16.66 2.87 6.34
C ASP A 88 15.66 3.64 5.45
N GLY A 89 14.72 2.94 4.79
CA GLY A 89 13.68 3.56 3.97
C GLY A 89 13.75 3.25 2.47
N ALA A 90 12.71 3.64 1.76
CA ALA A 90 12.59 3.48 0.31
C ALA A 90 12.87 4.80 -0.41
N ALA A 91 13.81 4.81 -1.35
CA ALA A 91 14.03 5.97 -2.22
C ALA A 91 12.86 6.08 -3.22
N VAL A 92 12.03 7.11 -3.05
CA VAL A 92 10.86 7.36 -3.91
C VAL A 92 11.18 8.41 -4.96
N TYR A 93 11.03 8.04 -6.23
CA TYR A 93 11.32 8.91 -7.38
C TYR A 93 10.03 9.41 -8.03
N PRO A 94 9.68 10.73 -7.93
CA PRO A 94 8.45 11.28 -8.49
C PRO A 94 8.24 10.97 -9.97
N ARG A 95 9.30 10.99 -10.78
CA ARG A 95 9.21 10.66 -12.21
C ARG A 95 8.66 9.25 -12.49
N GLU A 96 8.96 8.27 -11.62
CA GLU A 96 8.45 6.91 -11.80
C GLU A 96 6.97 6.84 -11.41
N VAL A 97 6.54 7.56 -10.36
CA VAL A 97 5.14 7.68 -9.99
C VAL A 97 4.34 8.34 -11.11
N VAL A 98 4.84 9.46 -11.68
CA VAL A 98 4.23 10.15 -12.83
C VAL A 98 4.05 9.19 -14.02
N LYS A 99 5.11 8.46 -14.41
CA LYS A 99 5.03 7.47 -15.50
C LYS A 99 3.94 6.42 -15.26
N ARG A 100 3.81 5.93 -14.01
CA ARG A 100 2.79 4.93 -13.67
C ARG A 100 1.39 5.54 -13.67
N CYS A 101 1.21 6.79 -13.24
CA CYS A 101 -0.06 7.50 -13.35
C CYS A 101 -0.52 7.60 -14.81
N LEU A 102 0.36 8.02 -15.71
CA LEU A 102 0.06 8.11 -17.14
C LEU A 102 -0.23 6.73 -17.76
N HIS A 103 0.56 5.70 -17.40
CA HIS A 103 0.35 4.33 -17.87
C HIS A 103 -1.03 3.77 -17.49
N HIS A 104 -1.51 4.07 -16.27
CA HIS A 104 -2.81 3.62 -15.80
C HIS A 104 -3.95 4.57 -16.12
N ASN A 105 -3.69 5.70 -16.81
CA ASN A 105 -4.65 6.74 -17.06
C ASN A 105 -5.39 7.16 -15.76
N ALA A 106 -4.62 7.34 -14.70
CA ALA A 106 -5.15 7.65 -13.37
C ALA A 106 -5.58 9.11 -13.28
N ALA A 107 -6.75 9.36 -12.69
CA ALA A 107 -7.23 10.71 -12.37
C ALA A 107 -6.87 11.13 -10.94
N ALA A 108 -6.62 10.16 -10.07
CA ALA A 108 -6.21 10.39 -8.70
C ALA A 108 -5.39 9.19 -8.17
N VAL A 109 -4.69 9.42 -7.07
CA VAL A 109 -3.92 8.38 -6.39
C VAL A 109 -4.13 8.45 -4.87
N ILE A 110 -3.97 7.28 -4.22
CA ILE A 110 -3.68 7.17 -2.79
C ILE A 110 -2.30 6.53 -2.67
N LEU A 111 -1.41 7.22 -1.97
CA LEU A 111 -0.08 6.73 -1.64
C LEU A 111 -0.17 5.86 -0.39
N ALA A 112 0.67 4.85 -0.28
CA ALA A 112 0.70 3.99 0.90
C ALA A 112 2.11 3.42 1.11
N HIS A 113 2.61 3.44 2.35
CA HIS A 113 3.82 2.72 2.72
C HIS A 113 3.69 2.10 4.11
N ASN A 114 4.46 1.06 4.35
CA ASN A 114 4.53 0.43 5.66
C ASN A 114 5.79 0.84 6.39
N HIS A 115 5.69 0.94 7.70
CA HIS A 115 6.83 1.04 8.61
C HIS A 115 7.13 -0.34 9.22
N PRO A 116 8.26 -0.99 8.89
CA PRO A 116 8.65 -2.27 9.47
C PRO A 116 8.81 -2.24 11.00
N SER A 117 9.07 -1.06 11.57
CA SER A 117 9.08 -0.84 13.02
C SER A 117 7.73 -1.11 13.70
N GLY A 118 6.64 -1.10 12.92
CA GLY A 118 5.26 -1.23 13.40
C GLY A 118 4.62 0.06 13.88
N VAL A 119 5.37 1.16 13.96
CA VAL A 119 4.85 2.49 14.37
C VAL A 119 4.38 3.24 13.12
N ALA A 120 3.09 3.57 13.05
CA ALA A 120 2.49 4.26 11.89
C ALA A 120 2.65 5.79 11.94
N GLU A 121 3.55 6.34 12.75
CA GLU A 121 3.76 7.79 12.82
C GLU A 121 4.53 8.28 11.60
N PRO A 122 3.97 9.25 10.83
CA PRO A 122 4.65 9.81 9.67
C PRO A 122 5.95 10.53 10.06
N SER A 123 7.02 10.25 9.34
CA SER A 123 8.30 10.95 9.49
C SER A 123 8.31 12.29 8.73
N GLN A 124 9.28 13.14 9.01
CA GLN A 124 9.51 14.36 8.22
C GLN A 124 9.85 14.05 6.76
N ALA A 125 10.52 12.93 6.50
CA ALA A 125 10.81 12.46 5.14
C ALA A 125 9.53 12.06 4.40
N ASP A 126 8.56 11.42 5.08
CA ASP A 126 7.26 11.07 4.50
C ASP A 126 6.46 12.33 4.13
N ILE A 127 6.49 13.34 4.98
CA ILE A 127 5.84 14.64 4.70
C ILE A 127 6.51 15.31 3.50
N ALA A 128 7.83 15.34 3.45
CA ALA A 128 8.58 15.96 2.37
C ALA A 128 8.34 15.27 1.02
N ILE A 129 8.39 13.93 0.99
CA ILE A 129 8.15 13.18 -0.26
C ILE A 129 6.70 13.28 -0.72
N THR A 130 5.73 13.28 0.19
CA THR A 130 4.32 13.48 -0.11
C THR A 130 4.08 14.82 -0.80
N ASN A 131 4.63 15.90 -0.25
CA ASN A 131 4.54 17.22 -0.86
C ASN A 131 5.19 17.29 -2.24
N LYS A 132 6.36 16.66 -2.41
CA LYS A 132 7.06 16.59 -3.69
C LYS A 132 6.25 15.81 -4.74
N LEU A 133 5.63 14.70 -4.35
CA LEU A 133 4.76 13.91 -5.22
C LEU A 133 3.48 14.69 -5.59
N ARG A 134 2.85 15.35 -4.63
CA ARG A 134 1.66 16.17 -4.86
C ARG A 134 1.93 17.25 -5.91
N LEU A 135 3.03 17.99 -5.79
CA LEU A 135 3.42 19.02 -6.77
C LEU A 135 3.70 18.42 -8.15
N ALA A 136 4.42 17.29 -8.22
CA ALA A 136 4.72 16.64 -9.49
C ALA A 136 3.46 16.11 -10.18
N LEU A 137 2.52 15.52 -9.44
CA LEU A 137 1.29 14.95 -9.98
C LEU A 137 0.27 16.03 -10.38
N GLN A 138 0.28 17.16 -9.68
CA GLN A 138 -0.55 18.32 -10.04
C GLN A 138 -0.24 18.85 -11.45
N THR A 139 1.00 18.74 -11.93
CA THR A 139 1.38 19.19 -13.28
C THR A 139 0.78 18.36 -14.41
N ILE A 140 0.23 17.19 -14.09
CA ILE A 140 -0.44 16.27 -15.03
C ILE A 140 -1.90 16.02 -14.64
N ASP A 141 -2.50 16.93 -13.86
CA ASP A 141 -3.89 16.88 -13.39
C ASP A 141 -4.27 15.61 -12.60
N VAL A 142 -3.29 14.94 -11.95
CA VAL A 142 -3.53 13.80 -11.09
C VAL A 142 -3.55 14.24 -9.62
N ARG A 143 -4.64 13.97 -8.92
CA ARG A 143 -4.81 14.36 -7.51
C ARG A 143 -4.25 13.32 -6.56
N VAL A 144 -3.53 13.76 -5.53
CA VAL A 144 -3.21 12.92 -4.36
C VAL A 144 -4.35 13.06 -3.35
N LEU A 145 -5.12 11.99 -3.14
CA LEU A 145 -6.29 12.03 -2.23
C LEU A 145 -5.89 11.71 -0.79
N ASP A 146 -4.91 10.85 -0.59
CA ASP A 146 -4.39 10.51 0.73
C ASP A 146 -2.98 9.92 0.63
N HIS A 147 -2.29 9.87 1.77
CA HIS A 147 -1.11 9.07 2.00
C HIS A 147 -1.29 8.28 3.30
N LEU A 148 -1.28 6.96 3.19
CA LEU A 148 -1.54 6.05 4.31
C LEU A 148 -0.22 5.45 4.80
N VAL A 149 0.10 5.64 6.08
CA VAL A 149 1.23 4.99 6.75
C VAL A 149 0.73 3.80 7.52
N ILE A 150 1.23 2.62 7.19
CA ILE A 150 0.78 1.35 7.74
C ILE A 150 1.76 0.85 8.80
N GLY A 151 1.31 0.77 10.05
CA GLY A 151 2.00 0.09 11.14
C GLY A 151 1.38 -1.28 11.43
N ASN A 152 1.81 -1.90 12.53
CA ASN A 152 1.31 -3.23 12.91
C ASN A 152 -0.18 -3.24 13.28
N SER A 153 -0.62 -2.28 14.09
CA SER A 153 -1.99 -2.20 14.61
C SER A 153 -2.78 -1.01 14.08
N MET A 154 -2.11 -0.02 13.52
CA MET A 154 -2.71 1.25 13.12
C MET A 154 -2.37 1.59 11.66
N VAL A 155 -3.27 2.34 11.04
CA VAL A 155 -3.03 3.04 9.77
C VAL A 155 -3.30 4.51 10.01
N VAL A 156 -2.33 5.35 9.65
CA VAL A 156 -2.43 6.80 9.76
C VAL A 156 -2.65 7.40 8.39
N SER A 157 -3.64 8.29 8.28
CA SER A 157 -3.98 9.05 7.09
C SER A 157 -3.43 10.46 7.18
N PHE A 158 -2.73 10.91 6.14
CA PHE A 158 -2.27 12.28 6.00
C PHE A 158 -3.43 13.26 5.83
N ALA A 159 -4.45 12.87 5.05
CA ALA A 159 -5.64 13.70 4.85
C ALA A 159 -6.37 13.96 6.18
N GLU A 160 -6.59 12.93 7.01
CA GLU A 160 -7.24 13.08 8.32
C GLU A 160 -6.42 13.91 9.31
N ARG A 161 -5.08 13.91 9.15
CA ARG A 161 -4.17 14.72 9.99
C ARG A 161 -3.91 16.13 9.45
N GLY A 162 -4.47 16.49 8.30
CA GLY A 162 -4.23 17.78 7.65
C GLY A 162 -2.79 17.97 7.18
N LEU A 163 -2.12 16.89 6.74
CA LEU A 163 -0.74 16.87 6.25
C LEU A 163 -0.64 16.87 4.71
N LEU A 164 -1.80 16.96 4.00
CA LEU A 164 -1.87 17.05 2.54
C LEU A 164 -2.03 18.47 2.04
#